data_2caf97b6af841b4698047d54697dbd1d
#
_entry.id   2caf97b6af841b4698047d54697dbd1d
#
_cell.length_a   1.000
_cell.length_b   1.000
_cell.length_c   1.000
_cell.angle_alpha   90.00
_cell.angle_beta   90.00
_cell.angle_gamma   90.00
#
_symmetry.space_group_name_H-M   'P 1'
#
loop_
_entity.id
_entity.type
_entity.pdbx_description
1 polymer ?
#
loop_
_entity_poly.entity_id
_entity_poly.type
_entity_poly.pdbx_seq_one_letter_code
_entity_poly.pdbx_strand_id
1 'polypeptide(L)'
;DSFLNMPDWLKLEMVQSAGAKIVHVIIWLVISWILLKLFCQVLRKITSMKMSPQASRLTVKIVKNAGYIIIGVEAFALMGFDILTLLGAASIIGVAVGFASQTSLSNIISGLFLVGEKQINLGDMIEVDGITGNVDSINLMSVQLRLPNNTMVRIPNEMIIKNPVSNITRFSTRRCDLTLGVDYNCDIEHVVSVLQEVVKENKLCLDDPAPLIMFSGFQDSSLGFTVGAWCLKDNFLDCQKTLAHDIKHRFAAEGISFPFPTRSVESRTPIRVEITGTPEKNQ
;
A
#
# COMPACT_ATOMS: atom_id res chain seq x y z
N ASP A 1 68.92 -11.87 -2.96
CA ASP A 1 70.37 -11.88 -2.73
C ASP A 1 70.96 -10.59 -2.10
N SER A 2 70.20 -9.46 -2.10
CA SER A 2 70.69 -8.20 -1.51
C SER A 2 70.73 -8.19 0.04
N PHE A 3 69.91 -9.00 0.69
CA PHE A 3 69.83 -9.09 2.17
C PHE A 3 71.04 -9.79 2.79
N LEU A 4 71.63 -10.75 2.11
CA LEU A 4 72.82 -11.52 2.60
C LEU A 4 74.08 -10.69 2.64
N ASN A 5 74.21 -9.66 1.80
CA ASN A 5 75.41 -8.78 1.71
C ASN A 5 75.30 -7.49 2.52
N MET A 6 74.28 -7.33 3.36
CA MET A 6 74.12 -6.18 4.26
C MET A 6 74.98 -6.33 5.52
N PRO A 7 75.57 -5.22 6.08
CA PRO A 7 76.22 -5.23 7.36
C PRO A 7 75.31 -5.71 8.49
N ASP A 8 75.81 -6.46 9.45
CA ASP A 8 75.04 -7.10 10.53
C ASP A 8 74.22 -6.09 11.37
N TRP A 9 74.73 -4.87 11.57
CA TRP A 9 74.06 -3.81 12.32
C TRP A 9 72.77 -3.32 11.54
N LEU A 10 72.85 -3.28 10.22
CA LEU A 10 71.72 -2.87 9.39
C LEU A 10 70.63 -3.95 9.34
N LYS A 11 71.06 -5.23 9.37
CA LYS A 11 70.15 -6.37 9.52
C LYS A 11 69.41 -6.34 10.85
N LEU A 12 70.16 -5.98 11.96
CA LEU A 12 69.58 -5.90 13.28
C LEU A 12 68.54 -4.75 13.40
N GLU A 13 68.82 -3.57 12.84
CA GLU A 13 67.92 -2.47 12.85
C GLU A 13 66.65 -2.76 11.99
N MET A 14 66.80 -3.41 10.83
CA MET A 14 65.67 -3.82 10.01
C MET A 14 64.78 -4.87 10.71
N VAL A 15 65.39 -5.85 11.36
CA VAL A 15 64.65 -6.86 12.12
C VAL A 15 63.96 -6.27 13.35
N GLN A 16 64.61 -5.34 14.06
CA GLN A 16 64.00 -4.63 15.18
C GLN A 16 62.85 -3.73 14.73
N SER A 17 63.00 -3.01 13.63
CA SER A 17 61.93 -2.16 13.05
C SER A 17 60.76 -2.98 12.52
N ALA A 18 61.03 -4.13 11.89
CA ALA A 18 59.99 -5.07 11.43
C ALA A 18 59.29 -5.73 12.62
N GLY A 19 60.03 -6.14 13.65
CA GLY A 19 59.47 -6.70 14.89
C GLY A 19 58.57 -5.70 15.62
N ALA A 20 58.99 -4.43 15.73
CA ALA A 20 58.20 -3.38 16.35
C ALA A 20 56.89 -3.11 15.55
N LYS A 21 56.94 -3.14 14.22
CA LYS A 21 55.73 -3.01 13.38
C LYS A 21 54.74 -4.17 13.60
N ILE A 22 55.24 -5.39 13.65
CA ILE A 22 54.41 -6.58 13.88
C ILE A 22 53.72 -6.50 15.26
N VAL A 23 54.48 -6.14 16.30
CA VAL A 23 53.93 -5.96 17.66
C VAL A 23 52.83 -4.87 17.66
N HIS A 24 53.07 -3.74 16.98
CA HIS A 24 52.11 -2.67 16.87
C HIS A 24 50.80 -3.13 16.17
N VAL A 25 50.91 -3.86 15.06
CA VAL A 25 49.76 -4.44 14.35
C VAL A 25 48.96 -5.37 15.26
N ILE A 26 49.65 -6.26 15.99
CA ILE A 26 48.99 -7.21 16.91
C ILE A 26 48.24 -6.46 18.02
N ILE A 27 48.86 -5.45 18.63
CA ILE A 27 48.22 -4.64 19.67
C ILE A 27 46.95 -3.98 19.16
N TRP A 28 47.02 -3.33 17.99
CA TRP A 28 45.84 -2.69 17.37
C TRP A 28 44.71 -3.67 17.04
N LEU A 29 45.05 -4.84 16.48
CA LEU A 29 44.04 -5.87 16.17
C LEU A 29 43.40 -6.43 17.45
N VAL A 30 44.15 -6.58 18.53
CA VAL A 30 43.60 -7.02 19.82
C VAL A 30 42.67 -5.95 20.40
N ILE A 31 43.05 -4.68 20.32
CA ILE A 31 42.22 -3.56 20.78
C ILE A 31 40.92 -3.49 19.96
N SER A 32 41.00 -3.49 18.63
CA SER A 32 39.85 -3.47 17.74
C SER A 32 38.90 -4.66 17.98
N TRP A 33 39.45 -5.85 18.21
CA TRP A 33 38.68 -7.04 18.54
C TRP A 33 37.95 -6.92 19.90
N ILE A 34 38.64 -6.39 20.94
CA ILE A 34 38.06 -6.15 22.26
C ILE A 34 36.92 -5.12 22.15
N LEU A 35 37.13 -4.01 21.43
CA LEU A 35 36.12 -2.97 21.20
C LEU A 35 34.92 -3.53 20.48
N LEU A 36 35.12 -4.33 19.43
CA LEU A 36 34.04 -5.00 18.72
C LEU A 36 33.23 -5.93 19.65
N LYS A 37 33.91 -6.68 20.49
CA LYS A 37 33.29 -7.59 21.46
C LYS A 37 32.42 -6.83 22.47
N LEU A 38 32.96 -5.75 23.03
CA LEU A 38 32.24 -4.86 23.95
C LEU A 38 31.02 -4.23 23.26
N PHE A 39 31.20 -3.71 22.06
CA PHE A 39 30.10 -3.13 21.26
C PHE A 39 29.01 -4.17 21.00
N CYS A 40 29.37 -5.38 20.58
CA CYS A 40 28.38 -6.45 20.36
C CYS A 40 27.67 -6.89 21.65
N GLN A 41 28.32 -6.84 22.82
CA GLN A 41 27.67 -7.14 24.11
C GLN A 41 26.66 -6.06 24.48
N VAL A 42 27.01 -4.78 24.34
CA VAL A 42 26.10 -3.65 24.56
C VAL A 42 24.92 -3.72 23.60
N LEU A 43 25.18 -3.93 22.31
CA LEU A 43 24.15 -4.07 21.29
C LEU A 43 23.19 -5.23 21.60
N ARG A 44 23.73 -6.37 22.03
CA ARG A 44 22.93 -7.53 22.44
C ARG A 44 22.01 -7.20 23.61
N LYS A 45 22.52 -6.47 24.61
CA LYS A 45 21.71 -6.03 25.77
C LYS A 45 20.57 -5.11 25.36
N ILE A 46 20.85 -4.13 24.48
CA ILE A 46 19.83 -3.17 23.99
C ILE A 46 18.79 -3.89 23.12
N THR A 47 19.23 -4.71 22.17
CA THR A 47 18.32 -5.39 21.25
C THR A 47 17.47 -6.46 21.94
N SER A 48 18.00 -7.16 22.95
CA SER A 48 17.25 -8.16 23.70
C SER A 48 16.11 -7.57 24.53
N MET A 49 16.14 -6.26 24.84
CA MET A 49 15.07 -5.57 25.56
C MET A 49 13.91 -5.12 24.66
N LYS A 50 14.17 -4.92 23.35
CA LYS A 50 13.21 -4.31 22.43
C LYS A 50 12.80 -5.20 21.25
N MET A 51 13.50 -6.30 21.01
CA MET A 51 13.30 -7.15 19.83
C MET A 51 13.13 -8.62 20.25
N SER A 52 12.52 -9.40 19.33
CA SER A 52 12.43 -10.86 19.54
C SER A 52 13.83 -11.48 19.66
N PRO A 53 13.98 -12.60 20.40
CA PRO A 53 15.28 -13.25 20.59
C PRO A 53 15.97 -13.64 19.27
N GLN A 54 15.17 -13.97 18.24
CA GLN A 54 15.69 -14.32 16.91
C GLN A 54 16.22 -13.08 16.18
N ALA A 55 15.48 -11.96 16.18
CA ALA A 55 15.90 -10.72 15.56
C ALA A 55 17.15 -10.14 16.22
N SER A 56 17.21 -10.15 17.57
CA SER A 56 18.40 -9.72 18.32
C SER A 56 19.66 -10.52 17.94
N ARG A 57 19.56 -11.86 17.86
CA ARG A 57 20.68 -12.72 17.45
C ARG A 57 21.14 -12.41 16.03
N LEU A 58 20.21 -12.20 15.11
CA LEU A 58 20.51 -11.89 13.71
C LEU A 58 21.23 -10.55 13.58
N THR A 59 20.72 -9.51 14.24
CA THR A 59 21.32 -8.17 14.25
C THR A 59 22.75 -8.20 14.78
N VAL A 60 22.97 -8.85 15.94
CA VAL A 60 24.32 -8.98 16.52
C VAL A 60 25.25 -9.77 15.60
N LYS A 61 24.76 -10.83 14.93
CA LYS A 61 25.56 -11.62 13.99
C LYS A 61 26.00 -10.80 12.78
N ILE A 62 25.09 -10.01 12.20
CA ILE A 62 25.38 -9.12 11.06
C ILE A 62 26.44 -8.09 11.45
N VAL A 63 26.24 -7.37 12.56
CA VAL A 63 27.16 -6.34 13.03
C VAL A 63 28.54 -6.93 13.38
N LYS A 64 28.56 -8.11 14.00
CA LYS A 64 29.81 -8.82 14.32
C LYS A 64 30.60 -9.20 13.05
N ASN A 65 29.90 -9.73 12.02
CA ASN A 65 30.54 -10.10 10.76
C ASN A 65 31.08 -8.86 10.01
N ALA A 66 30.28 -7.76 9.97
CA ALA A 66 30.74 -6.49 9.41
C ALA A 66 31.97 -5.95 10.15
N GLY A 67 31.98 -6.02 11.48
CA GLY A 67 33.14 -5.65 12.29
C GLY A 67 34.40 -6.48 11.99
N TYR A 68 34.25 -7.78 11.76
CA TYR A 68 35.39 -8.61 11.36
C TYR A 68 35.95 -8.25 10.00
N ILE A 69 35.07 -7.87 9.04
CA ILE A 69 35.51 -7.37 7.72
C ILE A 69 36.31 -6.08 7.89
N ILE A 70 35.85 -5.15 8.72
CA ILE A 70 36.56 -3.88 8.99
C ILE A 70 37.93 -4.15 9.62
N ILE A 71 37.98 -5.00 10.65
CA ILE A 71 39.25 -5.39 11.30
C ILE A 71 40.21 -6.06 10.30
N GLY A 72 39.69 -6.87 9.38
CA GLY A 72 40.48 -7.48 8.31
C GLY A 72 41.10 -6.44 7.37
N VAL A 73 40.30 -5.44 6.92
CA VAL A 73 40.80 -4.34 6.09
C VAL A 73 41.85 -3.52 6.85
N GLU A 74 41.61 -3.23 8.14
CA GLU A 74 42.58 -2.52 9.01
C GLU A 74 43.89 -3.31 9.13
N ALA A 75 43.83 -4.64 9.26
CA ALA A 75 45.03 -5.49 9.31
C ALA A 75 45.85 -5.38 8.01
N PHE A 76 45.19 -5.43 6.84
CA PHE A 76 45.87 -5.25 5.55
C PHE A 76 46.51 -3.87 5.43
N ALA A 77 45.83 -2.82 5.92
CA ALA A 77 46.35 -1.46 5.95
C ALA A 77 47.64 -1.34 6.77
N LEU A 78 47.61 -1.89 7.98
CA LEU A 78 48.75 -1.88 8.90
C LEU A 78 49.96 -2.70 8.39
N MET A 79 49.66 -3.70 7.54
CA MET A 79 50.70 -4.48 6.87
C MET A 79 51.32 -3.76 5.65
N GLY A 80 50.80 -2.56 5.29
CA GLY A 80 51.35 -1.76 4.20
C GLY A 80 50.74 -2.05 2.83
N PHE A 81 49.63 -2.78 2.78
CA PHE A 81 48.89 -2.96 1.53
C PHE A 81 48.12 -1.68 1.13
N ASP A 82 48.00 -1.43 -0.14
CA ASP A 82 47.25 -0.29 -0.66
C ASP A 82 45.74 -0.45 -0.40
N ILE A 83 45.23 0.33 0.56
CA ILE A 83 43.83 0.33 0.93
C ILE A 83 42.93 0.81 -0.25
N LEU A 84 43.42 1.70 -1.12
CA LEU A 84 42.65 2.22 -2.24
C LEU A 84 42.24 1.09 -3.20
N THR A 85 43.12 0.14 -3.44
CA THR A 85 42.83 -1.05 -4.23
C THR A 85 41.73 -1.92 -3.59
N LEU A 86 41.82 -2.14 -2.26
CA LEU A 86 40.82 -2.90 -1.51
C LEU A 86 39.46 -2.16 -1.47
N LEU A 87 39.45 -0.85 -1.27
CA LEU A 87 38.26 -0.03 -1.27
C LEU A 87 37.61 0.02 -2.68
N GLY A 88 38.42 0.02 -3.74
CA GLY A 88 37.94 -0.10 -5.12
C GLY A 88 37.16 -1.39 -5.35
N ALA A 89 37.70 -2.53 -4.93
CA ALA A 89 37.01 -3.82 -5.02
C ALA A 89 35.77 -3.88 -4.11
N ALA A 90 35.87 -3.37 -2.88
CA ALA A 90 34.75 -3.32 -1.93
C ALA A 90 33.61 -2.41 -2.41
N SER A 91 33.91 -1.34 -3.16
CA SER A 91 32.88 -0.44 -3.70
C SER A 91 31.99 -1.14 -4.72
N ILE A 92 32.52 -2.00 -5.57
CA ILE A 92 31.74 -2.79 -6.54
C ILE A 92 30.80 -3.74 -5.81
N ILE A 93 31.29 -4.42 -4.77
CA ILE A 93 30.44 -5.29 -3.94
C ILE A 93 29.37 -4.45 -3.21
N GLY A 94 29.74 -3.27 -2.70
CA GLY A 94 28.81 -2.35 -2.04
C GLY A 94 27.68 -1.91 -2.96
N VAL A 95 27.98 -1.56 -4.21
CA VAL A 95 26.98 -1.20 -5.23
C VAL A 95 26.05 -2.40 -5.53
N ALA A 96 26.61 -3.60 -5.70
CA ALA A 96 25.81 -4.80 -5.94
C ALA A 96 24.86 -5.12 -4.78
N VAL A 97 25.34 -5.03 -3.53
CA VAL A 97 24.52 -5.21 -2.33
C VAL A 97 23.48 -4.08 -2.20
N GLY A 98 23.85 -2.85 -2.54
CA GLY A 98 22.94 -1.70 -2.59
C GLY A 98 21.76 -1.95 -3.52
N PHE A 99 22.00 -2.38 -4.76
CA PHE A 99 20.95 -2.74 -5.71
C PHE A 99 20.10 -3.92 -5.21
N ALA A 100 20.73 -4.96 -4.67
CA ALA A 100 19.99 -6.10 -4.11
C ALA A 100 19.09 -5.71 -2.92
N SER A 101 19.44 -4.67 -2.19
CA SER A 101 18.70 -4.19 -1.00
C SER A 101 17.73 -3.04 -1.32
N GLN A 102 17.72 -2.50 -2.53
CA GLN A 102 16.99 -1.30 -2.92
C GLN A 102 15.50 -1.35 -2.56
N THR A 103 14.81 -2.43 -2.92
CA THR A 103 13.38 -2.59 -2.65
C THR A 103 13.09 -2.64 -1.15
N SER A 104 13.93 -3.31 -0.37
CA SER A 104 13.76 -3.37 1.09
C SER A 104 13.92 -1.99 1.73
N LEU A 105 14.96 -1.25 1.31
CA LEU A 105 15.22 0.10 1.81
C LEU A 105 14.10 1.07 1.40
N SER A 106 13.63 0.99 0.13
CA SER A 106 12.50 1.78 -0.36
C SER A 106 11.25 1.56 0.50
N ASN A 107 10.92 0.30 0.81
CA ASN A 107 9.79 -0.01 1.68
C ASN A 107 9.92 0.53 3.10
N ILE A 108 11.13 0.50 3.67
CA ILE A 108 11.38 1.06 5.01
C ILE A 108 11.20 2.58 4.99
N ILE A 109 11.79 3.28 4.02
CA ILE A 109 11.69 4.73 3.87
C ILE A 109 10.23 5.12 3.64
N SER A 110 9.52 4.42 2.75
CA SER A 110 8.09 4.64 2.48
C SER A 110 7.25 4.44 3.75
N GLY A 111 7.56 3.42 4.55
CA GLY A 111 6.87 3.18 5.83
C GLY A 111 7.05 4.32 6.83
N LEU A 112 8.23 4.92 6.91
CA LEU A 112 8.49 6.09 7.74
C LEU A 112 7.68 7.32 7.27
N PHE A 113 7.58 7.55 5.96
CA PHE A 113 6.75 8.63 5.39
C PHE A 113 5.26 8.40 5.67
N LEU A 114 4.74 7.19 5.47
CA LEU A 114 3.33 6.89 5.76
C LEU A 114 2.94 7.21 7.20
N VAL A 115 3.80 6.84 8.16
CA VAL A 115 3.57 7.12 9.58
C VAL A 115 3.77 8.60 9.90
N GLY A 116 4.79 9.24 9.30
CA GLY A 116 5.14 10.65 9.56
C GLY A 116 4.09 11.61 9.03
N GLU A 117 3.60 11.40 7.81
CA GLU A 117 2.61 12.28 7.16
C GLU A 117 1.16 11.95 7.55
N LYS A 118 0.91 10.82 8.19
CA LYS A 118 -0.43 10.36 8.58
C LYS A 118 -1.43 10.35 7.43
N GLN A 119 -0.96 9.97 6.24
CA GLN A 119 -1.84 9.88 5.05
C GLN A 119 -2.93 8.82 5.25
N ILE A 120 -2.59 7.73 5.92
CA ILE A 120 -3.49 6.65 6.32
C ILE A 120 -3.34 6.37 7.81
N ASN A 121 -4.42 6.00 8.47
CA ASN A 121 -4.44 5.65 9.88
C ASN A 121 -4.97 4.23 10.07
N LEU A 122 -4.71 3.66 11.26
CA LEU A 122 -5.31 2.38 11.63
C LEU A 122 -6.84 2.50 11.65
N GLY A 123 -7.50 1.53 11.04
CA GLY A 123 -8.96 1.50 10.91
C GLY A 123 -9.52 2.26 9.70
N ASP A 124 -8.74 3.07 9.00
CA ASP A 124 -9.18 3.69 7.75
C ASP A 124 -9.50 2.62 6.69
N MET A 125 -10.58 2.82 5.95
CA MET A 125 -10.86 2.04 4.75
C MET A 125 -10.20 2.73 3.57
N ILE A 126 -9.27 2.04 2.93
CA ILE A 126 -8.52 2.55 1.77
C ILE A 126 -8.67 1.63 0.57
N GLU A 127 -8.50 2.21 -0.61
CA GLU A 127 -8.37 1.48 -1.86
C GLU A 127 -7.02 1.80 -2.49
N VAL A 128 -6.28 0.75 -2.81
CA VAL A 128 -4.95 0.80 -3.45
C VAL A 128 -4.92 -0.26 -4.53
N ASP A 129 -4.67 0.15 -5.79
CA ASP A 129 -4.57 -0.77 -6.94
C ASP A 129 -5.78 -1.71 -7.07
N GLY A 130 -7.00 -1.18 -6.86
CA GLY A 130 -8.25 -1.94 -6.91
C GLY A 130 -8.51 -2.84 -5.69
N ILE A 131 -7.63 -2.85 -4.70
CA ILE A 131 -7.81 -3.60 -3.45
C ILE A 131 -8.39 -2.67 -2.40
N THR A 132 -9.61 -2.93 -1.95
CA THR A 132 -10.30 -2.16 -0.91
C THR A 132 -10.32 -2.94 0.41
N GLY A 133 -9.89 -2.30 1.49
CA GLY A 133 -9.89 -2.91 2.82
C GLY A 133 -9.61 -1.93 3.95
N ASN A 134 -9.86 -2.38 5.17
CA ASN A 134 -9.54 -1.62 6.38
C ASN A 134 -8.07 -1.81 6.76
N VAL A 135 -7.39 -0.73 7.11
CA VAL A 135 -6.01 -0.76 7.61
C VAL A 135 -5.98 -1.44 8.97
N ASP A 136 -5.46 -2.66 9.02
CA ASP A 136 -5.31 -3.46 10.23
C ASP A 136 -4.00 -3.15 10.96
N SER A 137 -2.91 -3.02 10.22
CA SER A 137 -1.61 -2.64 10.79
C SER A 137 -0.72 -1.94 9.76
N ILE A 138 0.12 -1.01 10.25
CA ILE A 138 1.16 -0.33 9.49
C ILE A 138 2.50 -0.78 10.06
N ASN A 139 3.23 -1.58 9.29
CA ASN A 139 4.52 -2.14 9.68
C ASN A 139 5.66 -1.43 8.93
N LEU A 140 6.89 -1.68 9.34
CA LEU A 140 8.09 -1.04 8.79
C LEU A 140 8.22 -1.19 7.26
N MET A 141 7.78 -2.32 6.69
CA MET A 141 7.94 -2.63 5.26
C MET A 141 6.62 -2.80 4.51
N SER A 142 5.47 -2.83 5.20
CA SER A 142 4.17 -3.13 4.60
C SER A 142 3.02 -2.68 5.46
N VAL A 143 1.91 -2.34 4.82
CA VAL A 143 0.59 -2.19 5.44
C VAL A 143 -0.20 -3.48 5.25
N GLN A 144 -0.96 -3.87 6.27
CA GLN A 144 -1.89 -4.99 6.20
C GLN A 144 -3.32 -4.45 6.12
N LEU A 145 -4.06 -4.90 5.12
CA LEU A 145 -5.46 -4.56 4.92
C LEU A 145 -6.32 -5.79 5.24
N ARG A 146 -7.38 -5.56 6.00
CA ARG A 146 -8.45 -6.53 6.21
C ARG A 146 -9.57 -6.23 5.22
N LEU A 147 -9.84 -7.17 4.32
CA LEU A 147 -10.89 -7.05 3.32
C LEU A 147 -12.27 -7.33 3.95
N PRO A 148 -13.38 -6.93 3.27
CA PRO A 148 -14.74 -7.17 3.75
C PRO A 148 -15.09 -8.64 3.98
N ASN A 149 -14.44 -9.56 3.25
CA ASN A 149 -14.58 -11.02 3.41
C ASN A 149 -13.72 -11.60 4.54
N ASN A 150 -13.11 -10.74 5.38
CA ASN A 150 -12.23 -11.11 6.49
C ASN A 150 -10.92 -11.79 6.06
N THR A 151 -10.48 -11.61 4.82
CA THR A 151 -9.14 -12.01 4.40
C THR A 151 -8.16 -10.84 4.61
N MET A 152 -6.87 -11.17 4.76
CA MET A 152 -5.82 -10.20 4.96
C MET A 152 -4.94 -10.10 3.70
N VAL A 153 -4.73 -8.88 3.22
CA VAL A 153 -3.80 -8.57 2.14
C VAL A 153 -2.65 -7.73 2.69
N ARG A 154 -1.44 -8.10 2.33
CA ARG A 154 -0.22 -7.35 2.67
C ARG A 154 0.23 -6.56 1.46
N ILE A 155 0.29 -5.24 1.60
CA ILE A 155 0.75 -4.31 0.55
C ILE A 155 2.10 -3.73 0.97
N PRO A 156 3.15 -3.81 0.14
CA PRO A 156 4.43 -3.14 0.39
C PRO A 156 4.23 -1.62 0.54
N ASN A 157 4.93 -0.99 1.48
CA ASN A 157 4.79 0.46 1.71
C ASN A 157 5.13 1.29 0.47
N GLU A 158 6.12 0.84 -0.30
CA GLU A 158 6.53 1.47 -1.56
C GLU A 158 5.39 1.53 -2.58
N MET A 159 4.55 0.48 -2.66
CA MET A 159 3.37 0.48 -3.54
C MET A 159 2.35 1.55 -3.13
N ILE A 160 2.14 1.74 -1.83
CA ILE A 160 1.19 2.74 -1.32
C ILE A 160 1.67 4.16 -1.64
N ILE A 161 2.97 4.44 -1.52
CA ILE A 161 3.53 5.76 -1.83
C ILE A 161 3.57 6.04 -3.34
N LYS A 162 3.79 5.01 -4.17
CA LYS A 162 3.90 5.18 -5.62
C LYS A 162 2.57 5.21 -6.35
N ASN A 163 1.55 4.58 -5.82
CA ASN A 163 0.22 4.49 -6.45
C ASN A 163 -0.75 5.51 -5.84
N PRO A 164 -1.76 5.94 -6.60
CA PRO A 164 -2.89 6.68 -6.03
C PRO A 164 -3.57 5.85 -4.94
N VAL A 165 -3.83 6.49 -3.81
CA VAL A 165 -4.55 5.88 -2.68
C VAL A 165 -5.83 6.66 -2.44
N SER A 166 -6.98 5.97 -2.50
CA SER A 166 -8.26 6.54 -2.11
C SER A 166 -8.55 6.20 -0.65
N ASN A 167 -8.55 7.20 0.22
CA ASN A 167 -8.99 7.01 1.60
C ASN A 167 -10.50 7.27 1.72
N ILE A 168 -11.27 6.18 1.78
CA ILE A 168 -12.72 6.18 1.74
C ILE A 168 -13.34 6.75 3.02
N THR A 169 -12.67 6.62 4.14
CA THR A 169 -13.17 7.02 5.48
C THR A 169 -12.52 8.28 6.04
N ARG A 170 -11.68 8.95 5.25
CA ARG A 170 -11.00 10.17 5.66
C ARG A 170 -11.96 11.29 6.09
N PHE A 171 -13.04 11.46 5.31
CA PHE A 171 -14.05 12.46 5.58
C PHE A 171 -15.24 11.84 6.33
N SER A 172 -15.95 12.65 7.11
CA SER A 172 -17.12 12.21 7.86
C SER A 172 -18.33 11.93 6.98
N THR A 173 -18.39 12.57 5.81
CA THR A 173 -19.49 12.42 4.85
C THR A 173 -18.99 11.74 3.57
N ARG A 174 -19.87 10.98 2.93
CA ARG A 174 -19.62 10.29 1.67
C ARG A 174 -20.83 10.40 0.76
N ARG A 175 -20.61 10.56 -0.56
CA ARG A 175 -21.69 10.57 -1.54
C ARG A 175 -21.98 9.14 -2.01
N CYS A 176 -23.24 8.77 -1.93
CA CYS A 176 -23.80 7.54 -2.49
C CYS A 176 -24.34 7.88 -3.89
N ASP A 177 -23.69 7.37 -4.92
CA ASP A 177 -24.09 7.57 -6.30
C ASP A 177 -24.90 6.35 -6.78
N LEU A 178 -26.15 6.57 -7.20
CA LEU A 178 -27.02 5.59 -7.82
C LEU A 178 -27.32 6.01 -9.25
N THR A 179 -27.17 5.08 -10.18
CA THR A 179 -27.61 5.25 -11.57
C THR A 179 -28.86 4.41 -11.81
N LEU A 180 -29.86 4.99 -12.45
CA LEU A 180 -31.10 4.30 -12.75
C LEU A 180 -31.60 4.71 -14.13
N GLY A 181 -32.44 3.88 -14.74
CA GLY A 181 -33.10 4.14 -16.00
C GLY A 181 -34.60 4.09 -15.85
N VAL A 182 -35.32 4.99 -16.50
CA VAL A 182 -36.77 4.99 -16.57
C VAL A 182 -37.24 4.88 -18.03
N ASP A 183 -38.49 4.51 -18.22
CA ASP A 183 -39.10 4.38 -19.56
C ASP A 183 -39.08 5.70 -20.32
N TYR A 184 -38.93 5.64 -21.65
CA TYR A 184 -38.90 6.81 -22.54
C TYR A 184 -40.19 7.65 -22.51
N ASN A 185 -41.29 7.06 -22.07
CA ASN A 185 -42.57 7.77 -21.95
C ASN A 185 -42.68 8.63 -20.68
N CYS A 186 -41.72 8.54 -19.77
CA CYS A 186 -41.70 9.34 -18.54
C CYS A 186 -41.25 10.77 -18.80
N ASP A 187 -41.88 11.72 -18.11
CA ASP A 187 -41.44 13.12 -18.11
C ASP A 187 -40.19 13.29 -17.26
N ILE A 188 -39.15 13.85 -17.87
CA ILE A 188 -37.83 14.04 -17.25
C ILE A 188 -37.92 14.95 -16.01
N GLU A 189 -38.68 16.07 -16.12
CA GLU A 189 -38.78 17.03 -15.02
C GLU A 189 -39.56 16.44 -13.84
N HIS A 190 -40.61 15.67 -14.13
CA HIS A 190 -41.36 14.95 -13.11
C HIS A 190 -40.49 13.93 -12.38
N VAL A 191 -39.67 13.13 -13.11
CA VAL A 191 -38.76 12.16 -12.51
C VAL A 191 -37.74 12.84 -11.61
N VAL A 192 -37.16 13.97 -12.05
CA VAL A 192 -36.20 14.74 -11.24
C VAL A 192 -36.86 15.25 -9.96
N SER A 193 -38.07 15.79 -10.02
CA SER A 193 -38.81 16.29 -8.83
C SER A 193 -39.08 15.16 -7.81
N VAL A 194 -39.53 14.00 -8.30
CA VAL A 194 -39.79 12.83 -7.47
C VAL A 194 -38.51 12.32 -6.80
N LEU A 195 -37.38 12.28 -7.53
CA LEU A 195 -36.10 11.89 -6.98
C LEU A 195 -35.60 12.87 -5.89
N GLN A 196 -35.83 14.19 -6.07
CA GLN A 196 -35.51 15.21 -5.07
C GLN A 196 -36.29 15.00 -3.78
N GLU A 197 -37.60 14.73 -3.90
CA GLU A 197 -38.44 14.42 -2.74
C GLU A 197 -37.97 13.15 -2.01
N VAL A 198 -37.70 12.07 -2.73
CA VAL A 198 -37.23 10.82 -2.13
C VAL A 198 -35.93 11.02 -1.35
N VAL A 199 -34.96 11.74 -1.93
CA VAL A 199 -33.68 12.01 -1.21
C VAL A 199 -33.94 12.87 0.04
N LYS A 200 -34.83 13.87 -0.04
CA LYS A 200 -35.17 14.75 1.08
C LYS A 200 -35.91 14.01 2.20
N GLU A 201 -36.78 13.06 1.87
CA GLU A 201 -37.53 12.26 2.85
C GLU A 201 -36.69 11.17 3.51
N ASN A 202 -35.58 10.74 2.88
CA ASN A 202 -34.73 9.70 3.44
C ASN A 202 -33.88 10.23 4.60
N LYS A 203 -34.10 9.69 5.79
CA LYS A 203 -33.47 10.13 7.05
C LYS A 203 -31.94 9.97 7.12
N LEU A 204 -31.37 9.14 6.24
CA LEU A 204 -29.91 8.88 6.17
C LEU A 204 -29.21 9.84 5.21
N CYS A 205 -29.97 10.51 4.33
CA CYS A 205 -29.44 11.51 3.43
C CYS A 205 -29.30 12.85 4.13
N LEU A 206 -28.25 13.59 3.78
CA LEU A 206 -27.93 14.91 4.30
C LEU A 206 -28.47 15.97 3.32
N ASP A 207 -28.95 17.08 3.87
CA ASP A 207 -29.38 18.24 3.06
C ASP A 207 -28.18 19.09 2.60
N ASP A 208 -27.09 19.08 3.37
CA ASP A 208 -25.86 19.79 3.07
C ASP A 208 -24.67 18.83 3.18
N PRO A 209 -23.87 18.64 2.12
CA PRO A 209 -23.99 19.27 0.79
C PRO A 209 -25.24 18.83 0.04
N ALA A 210 -25.75 19.72 -0.85
CA ALA A 210 -26.93 19.46 -1.64
C ALA A 210 -26.79 18.19 -2.49
N PRO A 211 -27.84 17.36 -2.63
CA PRO A 211 -27.79 16.18 -3.46
C PRO A 211 -27.69 16.54 -4.96
N LEU A 212 -26.99 15.71 -5.71
CA LEU A 212 -26.89 15.82 -7.16
C LEU A 212 -27.93 14.92 -7.79
N ILE A 213 -28.92 15.51 -8.46
CA ILE A 213 -29.91 14.76 -9.23
C ILE A 213 -29.90 15.32 -10.65
N MET A 214 -29.60 14.46 -11.61
CA MET A 214 -29.49 14.90 -13.00
C MET A 214 -29.92 13.82 -13.98
N PHE A 215 -30.49 14.28 -15.09
CA PHE A 215 -30.67 13.47 -16.29
C PHE A 215 -29.28 13.23 -16.91
N SER A 216 -28.90 11.96 -17.04
CA SER A 216 -27.58 11.55 -17.53
C SER A 216 -27.51 11.32 -19.02
N GLY A 217 -28.69 11.27 -19.70
CA GLY A 217 -28.78 11.10 -21.15
C GLY A 217 -29.66 9.93 -21.57
N PHE A 218 -29.73 9.76 -22.88
CA PHE A 218 -30.48 8.69 -23.51
C PHE A 218 -29.66 7.42 -23.60
N GLN A 219 -30.19 6.32 -23.09
CA GLN A 219 -29.55 5.00 -23.12
C GLN A 219 -30.29 4.10 -24.14
N ASP A 220 -29.79 2.89 -24.40
CA ASP A 220 -30.34 1.99 -25.43
C ASP A 220 -31.84 1.71 -25.27
N SER A 221 -32.38 1.65 -24.06
CA SER A 221 -33.79 1.36 -23.80
C SER A 221 -34.35 2.17 -22.63
N SER A 222 -33.67 3.24 -22.20
CA SER A 222 -34.08 4.04 -21.03
C SER A 222 -33.60 5.48 -21.08
N LEU A 223 -34.28 6.35 -20.33
CA LEU A 223 -33.80 7.65 -19.92
C LEU A 223 -32.94 7.44 -18.67
N GLY A 224 -31.64 7.79 -18.75
CA GLY A 224 -30.70 7.61 -17.65
C GLY A 224 -30.71 8.76 -16.65
N PHE A 225 -30.69 8.45 -15.35
CA PHE A 225 -30.59 9.43 -14.27
C PHE A 225 -29.46 9.04 -13.30
N THR A 226 -28.81 10.05 -12.74
CA THR A 226 -27.83 9.90 -11.67
C THR A 226 -28.34 10.62 -10.42
N VAL A 227 -28.35 9.89 -9.31
CA VAL A 227 -28.72 10.40 -7.98
C VAL A 227 -27.51 10.29 -7.08
N GLY A 228 -26.91 11.42 -6.70
CA GLY A 228 -25.81 11.51 -5.76
C GLY A 228 -26.29 12.07 -4.43
N ALA A 229 -26.55 11.21 -3.46
CA ALA A 229 -26.99 11.61 -2.12
C ALA A 229 -25.84 11.56 -1.13
N TRP A 230 -25.70 12.59 -0.27
CA TRP A 230 -24.69 12.63 0.76
C TRP A 230 -25.19 11.96 2.04
N CYS A 231 -24.33 11.20 2.69
CA CYS A 231 -24.63 10.54 3.96
C CYS A 231 -23.41 10.49 4.87
N LEU A 232 -23.57 10.16 6.14
CA LEU A 232 -22.46 9.86 7.02
C LEU A 232 -21.77 8.57 6.53
N LYS A 233 -20.44 8.55 6.57
CA LYS A 233 -19.62 7.41 6.11
C LYS A 233 -20.05 6.08 6.75
N ASP A 234 -20.41 6.10 8.03
CA ASP A 234 -20.79 4.92 8.79
C ASP A 234 -22.14 4.34 8.34
N ASN A 235 -23.01 5.19 7.76
CA ASN A 235 -24.32 4.82 7.26
C ASN A 235 -24.35 4.56 5.75
N PHE A 236 -23.20 4.54 5.06
CA PHE A 236 -23.14 4.51 3.61
C PHE A 236 -23.90 3.33 2.99
N LEU A 237 -23.69 2.12 3.50
CA LEU A 237 -24.36 0.92 2.98
C LEU A 237 -25.86 0.93 3.26
N ASP A 238 -26.27 1.41 4.40
CA ASP A 238 -27.69 1.50 4.76
C ASP A 238 -28.37 2.61 3.98
N CYS A 239 -27.71 3.74 3.77
CA CYS A 239 -28.20 4.81 2.91
C CYS A 239 -28.38 4.30 1.47
N GLN A 240 -27.42 3.58 0.92
CA GLN A 240 -27.52 3.02 -0.43
C GLN A 240 -28.71 2.06 -0.58
N LYS A 241 -28.93 1.18 0.41
CA LYS A 241 -30.04 0.22 0.42
C LYS A 241 -31.39 0.92 0.55
N THR A 242 -31.53 1.81 1.54
CA THR A 242 -32.79 2.50 1.80
C THR A 242 -33.16 3.42 0.64
N LEU A 243 -32.20 4.18 0.12
CA LEU A 243 -32.45 5.07 -1.01
C LEU A 243 -32.91 4.32 -2.26
N ALA A 244 -32.28 3.21 -2.60
CA ALA A 244 -32.71 2.38 -3.74
C ALA A 244 -34.12 1.80 -3.52
N HIS A 245 -34.44 1.40 -2.29
CA HIS A 245 -35.74 0.89 -1.92
C HIS A 245 -36.82 2.00 -2.01
N ASP A 246 -36.54 3.18 -1.46
CA ASP A 246 -37.46 4.30 -1.42
C ASP A 246 -37.75 4.82 -2.83
N ILE A 247 -36.72 4.91 -3.70
CA ILE A 247 -36.91 5.25 -5.13
C ILE A 247 -37.85 4.26 -5.80
N LYS A 248 -37.65 2.95 -5.62
CA LYS A 248 -38.50 1.93 -6.21
C LYS A 248 -39.95 2.06 -5.77
N HIS A 249 -40.20 2.29 -4.48
CA HIS A 249 -41.53 2.45 -3.92
C HIS A 249 -42.21 3.71 -4.41
N ARG A 250 -41.53 4.85 -4.41
CA ARG A 250 -42.07 6.12 -4.88
C ARG A 250 -42.37 6.08 -6.38
N PHE A 251 -41.47 5.51 -7.18
CA PHE A 251 -41.74 5.35 -8.63
C PHE A 251 -42.97 4.54 -8.91
N ALA A 252 -43.21 3.45 -8.15
CA ALA A 252 -44.41 2.66 -8.29
C ALA A 252 -45.68 3.45 -7.93
N ALA A 253 -45.62 4.34 -6.93
CA ALA A 253 -46.73 5.21 -6.52
C ALA A 253 -47.02 6.31 -7.54
N GLU A 254 -45.97 6.87 -8.17
CA GLU A 254 -46.07 7.96 -9.17
C GLU A 254 -46.26 7.45 -10.61
N GLY A 255 -46.39 6.13 -10.81
CA GLY A 255 -46.54 5.54 -12.13
C GLY A 255 -45.31 5.61 -13.04
N ILE A 256 -44.15 5.88 -12.46
CA ILE A 256 -42.86 5.87 -13.16
C ILE A 256 -42.39 4.41 -13.29
N SER A 257 -42.25 3.94 -14.54
CA SER A 257 -41.88 2.56 -14.83
C SER A 257 -40.39 2.39 -15.15
N PHE A 258 -39.81 1.27 -14.69
CA PHE A 258 -38.52 0.82 -15.14
C PHE A 258 -38.67 0.11 -16.49
N PRO A 259 -37.88 0.46 -17.51
CA PRO A 259 -38.01 -0.10 -18.83
C PRO A 259 -37.52 -1.55 -18.91
N PHE A 260 -38.14 -2.33 -19.77
CA PHE A 260 -37.58 -3.58 -20.24
C PHE A 260 -36.63 -3.33 -21.42
N PRO A 261 -35.64 -4.21 -21.68
CA PRO A 261 -34.85 -4.12 -22.89
C PRO A 261 -35.75 -4.18 -24.13
N THR A 262 -35.75 -3.12 -24.95
CA THR A 262 -36.55 -3.01 -26.14
C THR A 262 -35.73 -3.34 -27.39
N ARG A 263 -36.26 -4.16 -28.28
CA ARG A 263 -35.63 -4.48 -29.58
C ARG A 263 -36.65 -4.33 -30.69
N SER A 264 -36.28 -3.60 -31.73
CA SER A 264 -37.03 -3.59 -32.97
C SER A 264 -36.71 -4.83 -33.78
N VAL A 265 -37.73 -5.61 -34.12
CA VAL A 265 -37.58 -6.79 -34.97
C VAL A 265 -38.24 -6.51 -36.31
N GLU A 266 -37.43 -6.40 -37.34
CA GLU A 266 -37.95 -6.25 -38.72
C GLU A 266 -37.89 -7.63 -39.40
N SER A 267 -39.04 -8.06 -39.93
CA SER A 267 -39.11 -9.29 -40.74
C SER A 267 -39.40 -8.95 -42.18
N ARG A 268 -38.65 -9.50 -43.11
CA ARG A 268 -38.88 -9.34 -44.55
C ARG A 268 -40.06 -10.19 -45.06
N THR A 269 -40.56 -11.10 -44.23
CA THR A 269 -41.73 -11.92 -44.51
C THR A 269 -42.80 -11.70 -43.43
N PRO A 270 -44.11 -11.75 -43.75
CA PRO A 270 -45.15 -11.62 -42.75
C PRO A 270 -45.00 -12.64 -41.63
N ILE A 271 -44.93 -12.15 -40.38
CA ILE A 271 -44.90 -13.01 -39.18
C ILE A 271 -46.36 -13.34 -38.84
N ARG A 272 -46.73 -14.61 -38.88
CA ARG A 272 -48.01 -15.08 -38.39
C ARG A 272 -47.90 -15.28 -36.89
N VAL A 273 -48.54 -14.44 -36.09
CA VAL A 273 -48.58 -14.59 -34.62
C VAL A 273 -49.87 -15.34 -34.28
N GLU A 274 -49.77 -16.58 -33.83
CA GLU A 274 -50.89 -17.31 -33.20
C GLU A 274 -50.85 -17.01 -31.68
N ILE A 275 -51.85 -16.30 -31.19
CA ILE A 275 -52.06 -16.09 -29.76
C ILE A 275 -52.78 -17.32 -29.22
N THR A 276 -52.04 -18.29 -28.76
CA THR A 276 -52.57 -19.46 -28.06
C THR A 276 -52.68 -19.15 -26.56
N GLY A 277 -53.88 -18.85 -26.12
CA GLY A 277 -54.23 -18.66 -24.72
C GLY A 277 -54.86 -17.30 -24.43
N THR A 278 -56.11 -17.31 -24.20
CA THR A 278 -56.85 -16.22 -23.54
C THR A 278 -56.45 -16.26 -22.06
N PRO A 279 -55.99 -15.15 -21.45
CA PRO A 279 -55.79 -15.16 -20.00
C PRO A 279 -57.14 -15.36 -19.31
N GLU A 280 -57.30 -16.47 -18.58
CA GLU A 280 -58.41 -16.65 -17.67
C GLU A 280 -58.43 -15.47 -16.69
N LYS A 281 -59.54 -14.69 -16.76
CA LYS A 281 -59.89 -13.73 -15.72
C LYS A 281 -60.23 -14.53 -14.48
N ASN A 282 -59.30 -14.66 -13.54
CA ASN A 282 -59.64 -15.04 -12.18
C ASN A 282 -60.50 -13.93 -11.57
N GLN A 283 -61.74 -14.29 -11.31
CA GLN A 283 -62.70 -13.54 -10.52
C GLN A 283 -62.31 -13.54 -9.03
#